data_c915cb5d711711a6cd776a805ae0694f
#
_entry.id   c915cb5d711711a6cd776a805ae0694f
#
_cell.length_a   1.000
_cell.length_b   1.000
_cell.length_c   1.000
_cell.angle_alpha   90.00
_cell.angle_beta   90.00
_cell.angle_gamma   90.00
#
_symmetry.space_group_name_H-M   'P 1'
#
loop_
_entity.id
_entity.type
_entity.pdbx_description
1 polymer ?
#
loop_
_entity_poly.entity_id
_entity_poly.type
_entity_poly.pdbx_seq_one_letter_code
_entity_poly.pdbx_strand_id
1 'polypeptide(L)'
;MDMNHVAELPIKKLMRDATLGKSSMSEAIIDKVASDVKEGLDKQFNGGPRDKFKLRMSNIGRPICQLWFEKNRPEEKAPLPEQFMMNMMLGDIVEAVFKGILRTAGVKFKDNDVVNLDLGGGRRPIRGEYDLVMEGRVDDIKSASDYSYTKKFVDLETLQASDPFGYV
;
A
#
# COMPACT_ATOMS: atom_id res chain seq x y z
N MET A 1 4.24 9.93 25.10
CA MET A 1 4.05 11.05 24.17
C MET A 1 3.28 10.49 22.99
N ASP A 2 1.97 10.78 22.92
CA ASP A 2 1.19 10.51 21.72
C ASP A 2 1.68 11.44 20.62
N MET A 3 2.63 10.97 19.83
CA MET A 3 3.03 11.67 18.63
C MET A 3 1.95 11.37 17.57
N ASN A 4 0.99 12.27 17.45
CA ASN A 4 0.03 12.22 16.36
C ASN A 4 0.80 12.20 15.03
N HIS A 5 0.36 11.33 14.12
CA HIS A 5 0.94 11.27 12.79
C HIS A 5 0.81 12.63 12.08
N VAL A 6 1.84 13.05 11.34
CA VAL A 6 1.91 14.37 10.68
C VAL A 6 0.69 14.68 9.81
N ALA A 7 0.10 13.68 9.19
CA ALA A 7 -1.08 13.82 8.34
C ALA A 7 -2.41 13.91 9.12
N GLU A 8 -2.45 13.51 10.40
CA GLU A 8 -3.71 13.33 11.12
C GLU A 8 -4.49 14.65 11.29
N LEU A 9 -3.85 15.68 11.83
CA LEU A 9 -4.51 16.97 12.06
C LEU A 9 -4.93 17.66 10.76
N PRO A 10 -4.07 17.73 9.72
CA PRO A 10 -4.48 18.29 8.43
C PRO A 10 -5.67 17.57 7.80
N ILE A 11 -5.70 16.23 7.83
CA ILE A 11 -6.82 15.45 7.28
C ILE A 11 -8.10 15.71 8.10
N LYS A 12 -8.03 15.64 9.42
CA LYS A 12 -9.20 15.93 10.29
C LYS A 12 -9.77 17.33 10.03
N LYS A 13 -8.90 18.33 9.86
CA LYS A 13 -9.31 19.69 9.50
C LYS A 13 -9.99 19.71 8.14
N LEU A 14 -9.36 19.12 7.10
CA LEU A 14 -9.94 19.05 5.77
C LEU A 14 -11.32 18.40 5.79
N MET A 15 -11.48 17.26 6.47
CA MET A 15 -12.76 16.56 6.56
C MET A 15 -13.83 17.43 7.23
N ARG A 16 -13.50 18.12 8.33
CA ARG A 16 -14.40 19.06 8.99
C ARG A 16 -14.80 20.21 8.06
N ASP A 17 -13.84 20.80 7.38
CA ASP A 17 -14.09 21.91 6.46
C ASP A 17 -14.98 21.45 5.28
N ALA A 18 -14.78 20.22 4.81
CA ALA A 18 -15.61 19.61 3.77
C ALA A 18 -17.08 19.44 4.21
N THR A 19 -17.34 18.97 5.45
CA THR A 19 -18.71 18.85 5.97
C THR A 19 -19.43 20.20 6.08
N LEU A 20 -18.67 21.28 6.15
CA LEU A 20 -19.20 22.65 6.22
C LEU A 20 -19.26 23.34 4.85
N GLY A 21 -18.91 22.64 3.76
CA GLY A 21 -18.82 23.24 2.43
C GLY A 21 -17.71 24.29 2.29
N LYS A 22 -16.69 24.27 3.17
CA LYS A 22 -15.60 25.24 3.21
C LYS A 22 -14.30 24.74 2.60
N SER A 23 -14.27 23.53 2.08
CA SER A 23 -13.12 22.97 1.37
C SER A 23 -13.48 22.51 -0.02
N SER A 24 -12.52 22.56 -0.94
CA SER A 24 -12.64 22.03 -2.28
C SER A 24 -11.34 21.33 -2.67
N MET A 25 -11.45 20.26 -3.44
CA MET A 25 -10.31 19.64 -4.10
C MET A 25 -10.14 20.32 -5.46
N SER A 26 -8.93 20.73 -5.79
CA SER A 26 -8.67 21.38 -7.09
C SER A 26 -8.83 20.37 -8.24
N GLU A 27 -9.20 20.84 -9.41
CA GLU A 27 -9.34 20.02 -10.62
C GLU A 27 -8.06 19.24 -10.92
N ALA A 28 -6.90 19.85 -10.79
CA ALA A 28 -5.61 19.18 -10.99
C ALA A 28 -5.39 17.99 -10.03
N ILE A 29 -5.86 18.08 -8.79
CA ILE A 29 -5.79 16.94 -7.85
C ILE A 29 -6.79 15.87 -8.23
N ILE A 30 -8.01 16.25 -8.62
CA ILE A 30 -9.03 15.32 -9.10
C ILE A 30 -8.53 14.54 -10.31
N ASP A 31 -7.96 15.23 -11.30
CA ASP A 31 -7.39 14.62 -12.51
C ASP A 31 -6.26 13.65 -12.17
N LYS A 32 -5.39 14.02 -11.22
CA LYS A 32 -4.32 13.12 -10.77
C LYS A 32 -4.89 11.87 -10.12
N VAL A 33 -5.89 11.99 -9.24
CA VAL A 33 -6.56 10.84 -8.62
C VAL A 33 -7.22 9.97 -9.68
N ALA A 34 -7.91 10.55 -10.64
CA ALA A 34 -8.55 9.81 -11.73
C ALA A 34 -7.52 9.06 -12.60
N SER A 35 -6.38 9.69 -12.87
CA SER A 35 -5.26 9.06 -13.58
C SER A 35 -4.68 7.88 -12.80
N ASP A 36 -4.48 8.02 -11.48
CA ASP A 36 -3.92 6.97 -10.62
C ASP A 36 -4.89 5.78 -10.51
N VAL A 37 -6.19 6.05 -10.37
CA VAL A 37 -7.24 5.00 -10.39
C VAL A 37 -7.25 4.27 -11.73
N LYS A 38 -7.17 5.00 -12.84
CA LYS A 38 -7.10 4.40 -14.18
C LYS A 38 -5.89 3.48 -14.33
N GLU A 39 -4.72 3.93 -13.87
CA GLU A 39 -3.48 3.13 -13.90
C GLU A 39 -3.62 1.85 -13.04
N GLY A 40 -4.20 1.97 -11.84
CA GLY A 40 -4.48 0.82 -10.97
C GLY A 40 -5.40 -0.20 -11.65
N LEU A 41 -6.49 0.25 -12.26
CA LEU A 41 -7.40 -0.63 -12.99
C LEU A 41 -6.73 -1.29 -14.21
N ASP A 42 -5.96 -0.53 -14.97
CA ASP A 42 -5.22 -1.04 -16.13
C ASP A 42 -4.22 -2.12 -15.71
N LYS A 43 -3.47 -1.89 -14.64
CA LYS A 43 -2.55 -2.86 -14.03
C LYS A 43 -3.23 -4.16 -13.60
N GLN A 44 -4.43 -4.09 -13.03
CA GLN A 44 -5.15 -5.27 -12.54
C GLN A 44 -5.83 -6.07 -13.65
N PHE A 45 -6.35 -5.41 -14.69
CA PHE A 45 -7.12 -6.07 -15.75
C PHE A 45 -6.35 -6.28 -17.05
N ASN A 46 -5.43 -5.39 -17.40
CA ASN A 46 -4.72 -5.41 -18.67
C ASN A 46 -3.21 -5.72 -18.52
N GLY A 47 -2.71 -5.88 -17.29
CA GLY A 47 -1.29 -6.10 -17.00
C GLY A 47 -0.70 -7.41 -17.53
N GLY A 48 -1.50 -8.27 -18.13
CA GLY A 48 -1.06 -9.55 -18.68
C GLY A 48 -0.71 -10.61 -17.61
N PRO A 49 -0.09 -11.73 -18.02
CA PRO A 49 0.28 -12.78 -17.08
C PRO A 49 1.32 -12.24 -16.07
N ARG A 50 1.08 -12.57 -14.80
CA ARG A 50 2.00 -12.14 -13.74
C ARG A 50 3.40 -12.66 -13.99
N ASP A 51 4.37 -11.77 -13.79
CA ASP A 51 5.80 -12.05 -13.91
C ASP A 51 6.21 -13.35 -13.20
N LYS A 52 7.25 -13.99 -13.77
CA LYS A 52 7.96 -15.08 -13.08
C LYS A 52 8.35 -14.65 -11.67
N PHE A 53 8.44 -15.62 -10.76
CA PHE A 53 8.83 -15.39 -9.37
C PHE A 53 10.03 -14.43 -9.26
N LYS A 54 9.87 -13.39 -8.47
CA LYS A 54 10.95 -12.47 -8.05
C LYS A 54 10.91 -12.34 -6.53
N LEU A 55 12.07 -12.42 -5.89
CA LEU A 55 12.17 -12.09 -4.48
C LEU A 55 11.99 -10.57 -4.35
N ARG A 56 11.02 -10.17 -3.53
CA ARG A 56 10.67 -8.77 -3.27
C ARG A 56 10.62 -8.56 -1.75
N MET A 57 10.73 -7.33 -1.28
CA MET A 57 10.59 -7.01 0.14
C MET A 57 9.24 -7.49 0.69
N SER A 58 8.18 -7.41 -0.09
CA SER A 58 6.82 -7.86 0.29
C SER A 58 6.64 -9.38 0.41
N ASN A 59 7.64 -10.19 0.05
CA ASN A 59 7.55 -11.64 0.20
C ASN A 59 8.73 -12.26 0.98
N ILE A 60 9.67 -11.46 1.43
CA ILE A 60 10.88 -11.96 2.12
C ILE A 60 10.57 -12.65 3.45
N GLY A 61 9.50 -12.23 4.14
CA GLY A 61 9.04 -12.84 5.41
C GLY A 61 8.23 -14.14 5.24
N ARG A 62 7.95 -14.57 4.00
CA ARG A 62 7.18 -15.81 3.78
C ARG A 62 8.00 -17.05 4.07
N PRO A 63 7.35 -18.18 4.46
CA PRO A 63 8.03 -19.45 4.67
C PRO A 63 8.89 -19.85 3.47
N ILE A 64 10.12 -20.31 3.72
CA ILE A 64 11.07 -20.69 2.65
C ILE A 64 10.49 -21.74 1.70
N CYS A 65 9.73 -22.72 2.22
CA CYS A 65 9.07 -23.72 1.41
C CYS A 65 8.08 -23.10 0.42
N GLN A 66 7.29 -22.11 0.85
CA GLN A 66 6.37 -21.38 -0.04
C GLN A 66 7.13 -20.65 -1.15
N LEU A 67 8.19 -19.91 -0.79
CA LEU A 67 9.02 -19.21 -1.78
C LEU A 67 9.67 -20.18 -2.78
N TRP A 68 10.10 -21.35 -2.28
CA TRP A 68 10.68 -22.40 -3.12
C TRP A 68 9.65 -22.93 -4.13
N PHE A 69 8.43 -23.25 -3.69
CA PHE A 69 7.34 -23.69 -4.58
C PHE A 69 6.96 -22.62 -5.60
N GLU A 70 6.77 -21.37 -5.16
CA GLU A 70 6.44 -20.27 -6.06
C GLU A 70 7.51 -20.06 -7.15
N LYS A 71 8.78 -20.35 -6.83
CA LYS A 71 9.90 -20.22 -7.77
C LYS A 71 10.02 -21.40 -8.72
N ASN A 72 9.90 -22.64 -8.19
CA ASN A 72 10.29 -23.86 -8.92
C ASN A 72 9.08 -24.63 -9.48
N ARG A 73 7.89 -24.36 -9.00
CA ARG A 73 6.63 -24.99 -9.41
C ARG A 73 5.49 -23.97 -9.61
N PRO A 74 5.72 -22.91 -10.41
CA PRO A 74 4.72 -21.86 -10.60
C PRO A 74 3.43 -22.38 -11.22
N GLU A 75 3.50 -23.47 -11.99
CA GLU A 75 2.36 -24.14 -12.63
C GLU A 75 1.42 -24.83 -11.64
N GLU A 76 1.92 -25.21 -10.46
CA GLU A 76 1.11 -25.84 -9.39
C GLU A 76 0.40 -24.80 -8.52
N LYS A 77 0.63 -23.52 -8.78
CA LYS A 77 0.01 -22.44 -8.00
C LYS A 77 -1.49 -22.36 -8.28
N ALA A 78 -2.29 -22.49 -7.22
CA ALA A 78 -3.71 -22.26 -7.32
C ALA A 78 -4.03 -20.85 -7.85
N PRO A 79 -5.08 -20.69 -8.67
CA PRO A 79 -5.55 -19.36 -9.07
C PRO A 79 -5.88 -18.51 -7.84
N LEU A 80 -5.68 -17.20 -7.95
CA LEU A 80 -6.02 -16.30 -6.86
C LEU A 80 -7.54 -16.28 -6.66
N PRO A 81 -8.03 -16.32 -5.42
CA PRO A 81 -9.43 -16.13 -5.14
C PRO A 81 -9.95 -14.82 -5.73
N GLU A 82 -11.18 -14.80 -6.23
CA GLU A 82 -11.83 -13.61 -6.76
C GLU A 82 -11.82 -12.46 -5.74
N GLN A 83 -12.09 -12.78 -4.47
CA GLN A 83 -12.05 -11.80 -3.38
C GLN A 83 -10.67 -11.14 -3.24
N PHE A 84 -9.60 -11.87 -3.53
CA PHE A 84 -8.24 -11.30 -3.48
C PHE A 84 -8.03 -10.26 -4.59
N MET A 85 -8.56 -10.51 -5.80
CA MET A 85 -8.51 -9.54 -6.90
C MET A 85 -9.29 -8.26 -6.57
N MET A 86 -10.49 -8.42 -5.99
CA MET A 86 -11.29 -7.29 -5.51
C MET A 86 -10.53 -6.47 -4.46
N ASN A 87 -9.90 -7.12 -3.48
CA ASN A 87 -9.15 -6.43 -2.43
C ASN A 87 -7.95 -5.66 -2.99
N MET A 88 -7.25 -6.22 -3.98
CA MET A 88 -6.13 -5.52 -4.63
C MET A 88 -6.60 -4.28 -5.37
N MET A 89 -7.68 -4.40 -6.15
CA MET A 89 -8.26 -3.28 -6.88
C MET A 89 -8.74 -2.17 -5.92
N LEU A 90 -9.44 -2.54 -4.84
CA LEU A 90 -9.87 -1.59 -3.82
C LEU A 90 -8.67 -0.93 -3.13
N GLY A 91 -7.58 -1.67 -2.89
CA GLY A 91 -6.33 -1.12 -2.35
C GLY A 91 -5.76 -0.02 -3.23
N ASP A 92 -5.60 -0.29 -4.52
CA ASP A 92 -5.09 0.70 -5.50
C ASP A 92 -5.98 1.95 -5.55
N ILE A 93 -7.31 1.80 -5.51
CA ILE A 93 -8.27 2.92 -5.49
C ILE A 93 -8.15 3.73 -4.20
N VAL A 94 -8.10 3.06 -3.04
CA VAL A 94 -7.98 3.72 -1.73
C VAL A 94 -6.67 4.50 -1.65
N GLU A 95 -5.57 3.93 -2.11
CA GLU A 95 -4.27 4.60 -2.16
C GLU A 95 -4.34 5.88 -2.99
N ALA A 96 -4.88 5.81 -4.22
CA ALA A 96 -5.02 6.97 -5.11
C ALA A 96 -5.85 8.08 -4.47
N VAL A 97 -7.02 7.73 -3.91
CA VAL A 97 -7.91 8.69 -3.25
C VAL A 97 -7.26 9.30 -2.01
N PHE A 98 -6.60 8.49 -1.18
CA PHE A 98 -5.95 8.96 0.03
C PHE A 98 -4.80 9.93 -0.26
N LYS A 99 -4.00 9.65 -1.29
CA LYS A 99 -2.98 10.59 -1.79
C LYS A 99 -3.58 11.92 -2.27
N GLY A 100 -4.74 11.87 -2.91
CA GLY A 100 -5.52 13.07 -3.25
C GLY A 100 -5.95 13.88 -2.03
N ILE A 101 -6.42 13.20 -0.98
CA ILE A 101 -6.77 13.82 0.31
C ILE A 101 -5.55 14.47 0.95
N LEU A 102 -4.41 13.80 0.99
CA LEU A 102 -3.15 14.35 1.53
C LEU A 102 -2.74 15.62 0.79
N ARG A 103 -2.79 15.62 -0.56
CA ARG A 103 -2.47 16.79 -1.38
C ARG A 103 -3.42 17.95 -1.09
N THR A 104 -4.71 17.67 -0.98
CA THR A 104 -5.74 18.69 -0.67
C THR A 104 -5.57 19.25 0.74
N ALA A 105 -5.17 18.41 1.70
CA ALA A 105 -4.87 18.84 3.07
C ALA A 105 -3.54 19.60 3.19
N GLY A 106 -2.77 19.74 2.10
CA GLY A 106 -1.48 20.41 2.09
C GLY A 106 -0.36 19.62 2.77
N VAL A 107 -0.52 18.32 2.98
CA VAL A 107 0.52 17.45 3.54
C VAL A 107 1.59 17.22 2.50
N LYS A 108 2.85 17.49 2.86
CA LYS A 108 4.00 17.22 1.99
C LYS A 108 4.42 15.77 2.12
N PHE A 109 4.50 15.06 1.02
CA PHE A 109 5.01 13.69 0.97
C PHE A 109 5.78 13.46 -0.34
N LYS A 110 6.69 12.49 -0.32
CA LYS A 110 7.27 11.91 -1.53
C LYS A 110 6.36 10.75 -1.94
N ASP A 111 5.97 10.72 -3.19
CA ASP A 111 5.14 9.65 -3.77
C ASP A 111 5.89 8.32 -3.84
N ASN A 112 5.19 7.25 -4.18
CA ASN A 112 5.74 5.90 -4.28
C ASN A 112 6.99 5.86 -5.17
N ASP A 113 7.95 5.05 -4.75
CA ASP A 113 9.19 4.85 -5.48
C ASP A 113 9.74 3.45 -5.18
N VAL A 114 10.71 3.06 -5.99
CA VAL A 114 11.37 1.76 -5.89
C VAL A 114 12.62 1.87 -5.04
N VAL A 115 12.75 0.98 -4.07
CA VAL A 115 13.99 0.78 -3.32
C VAL A 115 14.60 -0.57 -3.67
N ASN A 116 15.93 -0.59 -3.73
CA ASN A 116 16.69 -1.80 -3.99
C ASN A 116 17.65 -2.05 -2.82
N LEU A 117 17.49 -3.18 -2.15
CA LEU A 117 18.41 -3.64 -1.12
C LEU A 117 19.52 -4.44 -1.79
N ASP A 118 20.73 -3.90 -1.81
CA ASP A 118 21.92 -4.62 -2.28
C ASP A 118 22.39 -5.59 -1.19
N LEU A 119 22.45 -6.87 -1.54
CA LEU A 119 22.94 -7.93 -0.65
C LEU A 119 24.45 -8.16 -0.75
N GLY A 120 25.15 -7.39 -1.57
CA GLY A 120 26.57 -7.58 -1.85
C GLY A 120 26.89 -8.88 -2.63
N GLY A 121 28.18 -9.09 -2.91
CA GLY A 121 28.67 -10.32 -3.53
C GLY A 121 28.13 -10.63 -4.92
N GLY A 122 27.72 -9.62 -5.70
CA GLY A 122 27.18 -9.80 -7.05
C GLY A 122 25.78 -10.43 -7.10
N ARG A 123 25.07 -10.50 -5.97
CA ARG A 123 23.69 -11.00 -5.89
C ARG A 123 22.74 -9.98 -6.48
N ARG A 124 21.60 -10.46 -7.00
CA ARG A 124 20.54 -9.55 -7.45
C ARG A 124 19.95 -8.81 -6.24
N PRO A 125 19.77 -7.49 -6.34
CA PRO A 125 19.15 -6.73 -5.27
C PRO A 125 17.70 -7.18 -5.03
N ILE A 126 17.25 -7.06 -3.78
CA ILE A 126 15.84 -7.26 -3.43
C ILE A 126 15.11 -5.94 -3.66
N ARG A 127 14.15 -5.95 -4.55
CA ARG A 127 13.32 -4.78 -4.86
C ARG A 127 12.14 -4.68 -3.90
N GLY A 128 11.87 -3.46 -3.44
CA GLY A 128 10.64 -3.08 -2.75
C GLY A 128 10.05 -1.82 -3.37
N GLU A 129 8.78 -1.60 -3.09
CA GLU A 129 8.07 -0.35 -3.37
C GLU A 129 7.44 0.10 -2.07
N TYR A 130 7.46 1.39 -1.79
CA TYR A 130 6.73 2.01 -0.68
C TYR A 130 5.64 2.91 -1.25
N ASP A 131 4.57 3.12 -0.48
CA ASP A 131 3.44 3.93 -0.96
C ASP A 131 3.78 5.42 -0.90
N LEU A 132 4.40 5.86 0.19
CA LEU A 132 4.80 7.26 0.35
C LEU A 132 5.83 7.45 1.48
N VAL A 133 6.46 8.64 1.50
CA VAL A 133 7.36 9.05 2.59
C VAL A 133 6.93 10.41 3.10
N MET A 134 6.67 10.51 4.41
CA MET A 134 6.37 11.76 5.10
C MET A 134 7.41 12.02 6.18
N GLU A 135 8.01 13.22 6.20
CA GLU A 135 9.05 13.62 7.16
C GLU A 135 10.18 12.59 7.33
N GLY A 136 10.59 11.95 6.23
CA GLY A 136 11.67 10.95 6.22
C GLY A 136 11.27 9.56 6.71
N ARG A 137 10.01 9.33 7.05
CA ARG A 137 9.47 8.02 7.42
C ARG A 137 8.68 7.41 6.26
N VAL A 138 8.88 6.13 6.05
CA VAL A 138 8.09 5.34 5.09
C VAL A 138 6.73 5.04 5.70
N ASP A 139 5.68 5.36 4.97
CA ASP A 139 4.31 5.09 5.34
C ASP A 139 3.65 4.20 4.28
N ASP A 140 2.80 3.31 4.74
CA ASP A 140 2.06 2.34 3.93
C ASP A 140 0.56 2.58 4.09
N ILE A 141 -0.16 2.62 2.98
CA ILE A 141 -1.60 2.89 2.96
C ILE A 141 -2.36 1.57 2.92
N LYS A 142 -3.08 1.26 3.97
CA LYS A 142 -3.90 0.05 4.05
C LYS A 142 -5.37 0.38 4.27
N SER A 143 -6.21 -0.22 3.44
CA SER A 143 -7.65 -0.28 3.71
C SER A 143 -7.93 -1.41 4.69
N ALA A 144 -8.68 -1.13 5.74
CA ALA A 144 -9.10 -2.13 6.70
C ALA A 144 -10.62 -2.04 6.91
N SER A 145 -11.28 -3.19 7.06
CA SER A 145 -12.65 -3.21 7.55
C SER A 145 -12.68 -2.74 9.01
N ASP A 146 -13.83 -2.25 9.46
CA ASP A 146 -14.05 -1.87 10.87
C ASP A 146 -13.69 -3.02 11.82
N TYR A 147 -14.08 -4.24 11.48
CA TYR A 147 -13.69 -5.44 12.24
C TYR A 147 -12.17 -5.63 12.30
N SER A 148 -11.47 -5.51 11.17
CA SER A 148 -10.01 -5.64 11.15
C SER A 148 -9.34 -4.53 11.94
N TYR A 149 -9.81 -3.30 11.82
CA TYR A 149 -9.30 -2.16 12.57
C TYR A 149 -9.45 -2.37 14.07
N THR A 150 -10.63 -2.75 14.53
CA THR A 150 -10.94 -2.93 15.97
C THR A 150 -10.33 -4.19 16.58
N LYS A 151 -9.93 -5.20 15.78
CA LYS A 151 -9.41 -6.48 16.29
C LYS A 151 -7.93 -6.70 16.03
N LYS A 152 -7.36 -6.13 14.96
CA LYS A 152 -5.97 -6.36 14.58
C LYS A 152 -5.06 -5.15 14.78
N PHE A 153 -5.61 -3.94 14.66
CA PHE A 153 -4.84 -2.70 14.76
C PHE A 153 -5.02 -2.00 16.12
N VAL A 154 -5.32 -2.75 17.17
CA VAL A 154 -5.51 -2.22 18.53
C VAL A 154 -4.20 -1.75 19.12
N ASP A 155 -3.18 -2.60 19.03
CA ASP A 155 -1.83 -2.36 19.52
C ASP A 155 -0.80 -3.15 18.70
N LEU A 156 0.47 -2.88 18.92
CA LEU A 156 1.57 -3.50 18.19
C LEU A 156 1.65 -5.02 18.43
N GLU A 157 1.41 -5.48 19.66
CA GLU A 157 1.46 -6.89 20.01
C GLU A 157 0.38 -7.69 19.27
N THR A 158 -0.84 -7.19 19.26
CA THR A 158 -1.96 -7.79 18.53
C THR A 158 -1.69 -7.79 17.02
N LEU A 159 -1.13 -6.72 16.50
CA LEU A 159 -0.78 -6.62 15.09
C LEU A 159 0.29 -7.64 14.72
N GLN A 160 1.38 -7.76 15.49
CA GLN A 160 2.44 -8.75 15.28
C GLN A 160 1.91 -10.18 15.39
N ALA A 161 1.06 -10.48 16.38
CA ALA A 161 0.45 -11.80 16.53
C ALA A 161 -0.45 -12.19 15.36
N SER A 162 -1.06 -11.20 14.68
CA SER A 162 -1.93 -11.39 13.51
C SER A 162 -1.21 -11.29 12.17
N ASP A 163 0.10 -11.03 12.16
CA ASP A 163 0.90 -10.88 10.95
C ASP A 163 1.61 -12.19 10.58
N PRO A 164 1.06 -12.98 9.64
CA PRO A 164 1.62 -14.27 9.25
C PRO A 164 2.89 -14.13 8.39
N PHE A 165 3.24 -12.92 7.97
CA PHE A 165 4.33 -12.66 7.02
C PHE A 165 5.48 -11.85 7.61
N GLY A 166 5.36 -11.38 8.87
CA GLY A 166 6.39 -10.62 9.54
C GLY A 166 6.63 -9.24 8.94
N TYR A 167 5.57 -8.51 8.59
CA TYR A 167 5.66 -7.14 8.10
C TYR A 167 5.82 -6.10 9.22
N VAL A 168 5.55 -6.49 10.47
CA VAL A 168 5.55 -5.61 11.65
C VAL A 168 6.58 -6.05 12.68
#